data_b18e402f49b3bc99d6b7aadda8348bfb
#
_entry.id   b18e402f49b3bc99d6b7aadda8348bfb
#
_cell.length_a   1.000
_cell.length_b   1.000
_cell.length_c   1.000
_cell.angle_alpha   90.00
_cell.angle_beta   90.00
_cell.angle_gamma   90.00
#
_symmetry.space_group_name_H-M   'P 1'
#
loop_
_entity.id
_entity.type
_entity.pdbx_description
1 polymer ?
#
loop_
_entity_poly.entity_id
_entity_poly.type
_entity_poly.pdbx_seq_one_letter_code
_entity_poly.pdbx_strand_id
1 'polypeptide(L)'
;ELNPQSKIYCNKNEIDEVKIKFNIKAEEKNYIIAPSASGPTKRWGVNNYIKLLEELNKTYSSKFFIAGGKDDETLIKNIIDSSIGKNCISLSNKSVAEIIPIMAACNYAICNDTGFAHLASGLGLKCLVLFMDSPPIAYGTYSKNISIIVPEGESIESCGHNTKGKDKILFKEVLDKSLKLVN
;
A
#
# COMPACT_ATOMS: atom_id res chain seq x y z
N GLU A 1 30.06 -1.95 -2.56
CA GLU A 1 29.20 -0.77 -2.32
C GLU A 1 28.15 -1.13 -1.29
N LEU A 2 28.14 -0.40 -0.15
CA LEU A 2 27.09 -0.53 0.85
C LEU A 2 25.83 0.14 0.25
N ASN A 3 24.82 -0.67 -0.06
CA ASN A 3 23.51 -0.15 -0.42
C ASN A 3 22.63 -0.10 0.84
N PRO A 4 22.64 1.03 1.58
CA PRO A 4 21.96 1.11 2.86
C PRO A 4 20.45 1.04 2.65
N GLN A 5 19.83 0.00 3.22
CA GLN A 5 18.37 -0.13 3.24
C GLN A 5 17.80 0.72 4.38
N SER A 6 16.80 1.54 4.09
CA SER A 6 16.04 2.23 5.14
C SER A 6 15.40 1.21 6.06
N LYS A 7 15.53 1.40 7.38
CA LYS A 7 15.00 0.48 8.38
C LYS A 7 14.29 1.26 9.50
N ILE A 8 13.08 0.83 9.79
CA ILE A 8 12.28 1.35 10.90
C ILE A 8 12.12 0.21 11.92
N TYR A 9 12.37 0.56 13.18
CA TYR A 9 12.22 -0.37 14.29
C TYR A 9 10.92 -0.05 15.04
N CYS A 10 10.16 -1.08 15.36
CA CYS A 10 8.98 -0.98 16.19
C CYS A 10 9.10 -1.94 17.38
N ASN A 11 8.60 -1.53 18.54
CA ASN A 11 8.64 -2.33 19.73
C ASN A 11 7.75 -3.58 19.58
N LYS A 12 8.29 -4.74 19.94
CA LYS A 12 7.56 -6.01 19.84
C LYS A 12 6.27 -6.00 20.65
N ASN A 13 6.27 -5.41 21.85
CA ASN A 13 5.08 -5.35 22.70
C ASN A 13 3.96 -4.54 22.03
N GLU A 14 4.29 -3.41 21.40
CA GLU A 14 3.32 -2.59 20.65
C GLU A 14 2.72 -3.37 19.45
N ILE A 15 3.55 -4.16 18.77
CA ILE A 15 3.07 -5.02 17.67
C ILE A 15 2.12 -6.10 18.20
N ASP A 16 2.44 -6.74 19.32
CA ASP A 16 1.62 -7.79 19.92
C ASP A 16 0.30 -7.23 20.44
N GLU A 17 0.29 -6.05 21.07
CA GLU A 17 -0.92 -5.33 21.47
C GLU A 17 -1.82 -5.01 20.27
N VAL A 18 -1.25 -4.55 19.18
CA VAL A 18 -1.97 -4.27 17.93
C VAL A 18 -2.59 -5.55 17.36
N LYS A 19 -1.85 -6.66 17.35
CA LYS A 19 -2.38 -7.94 16.86
C LYS A 19 -3.60 -8.39 17.67
N ILE A 20 -3.57 -8.22 18.99
CA ILE A 20 -4.70 -8.53 19.87
C ILE A 20 -5.85 -7.57 19.58
N LYS A 21 -5.59 -6.26 19.58
CA LYS A 21 -6.60 -5.21 19.39
C LYS A 21 -7.40 -5.35 18.09
N PHE A 22 -6.72 -5.68 17.00
CA PHE A 22 -7.32 -5.79 15.67
C PHE A 22 -7.61 -7.24 15.27
N ASN A 23 -7.42 -8.21 16.18
CA ASN A 23 -7.59 -9.64 15.90
C ASN A 23 -6.84 -10.05 14.61
N ILE A 24 -5.55 -9.70 14.55
CA ILE A 24 -4.69 -10.04 13.40
C ILE A 24 -4.22 -11.49 13.57
N LYS A 25 -4.66 -12.36 12.67
CA LYS A 25 -4.35 -13.78 12.70
C LYS A 25 -3.19 -14.11 11.76
N ALA A 26 -2.39 -15.11 12.12
CA ALA A 26 -1.23 -15.52 11.33
C ALA A 26 -1.61 -16.15 9.99
N GLU A 27 -2.76 -16.81 9.91
CA GLU A 27 -3.29 -17.44 8.70
C GLU A 27 -3.92 -16.45 7.73
N GLU A 28 -4.30 -15.24 8.20
CA GLU A 28 -4.84 -14.18 7.35
C GLU A 28 -3.73 -13.39 6.65
N LYS A 29 -4.02 -12.89 5.47
CA LYS A 29 -3.14 -11.94 4.77
C LYS A 29 -3.49 -10.53 5.19
N ASN A 30 -2.55 -9.86 5.85
CA ASN A 30 -2.76 -8.54 6.43
C ASN A 30 -2.05 -7.49 5.58
N TYR A 31 -2.81 -6.55 5.04
CA TYR A 31 -2.33 -5.54 4.09
C TYR A 31 -2.47 -4.13 4.63
N ILE A 32 -1.46 -3.30 4.38
CA ILE A 32 -1.59 -1.85 4.37
C ILE A 32 -1.97 -1.44 2.96
N ILE A 33 -3.04 -0.66 2.84
CA ILE A 33 -3.51 -0.08 1.59
C ILE A 33 -3.42 1.44 1.71
N ALA A 34 -2.62 2.08 0.86
CA ALA A 34 -2.49 3.54 0.83
C ALA A 34 -2.91 4.08 -0.55
N PRO A 35 -4.22 4.30 -0.74
CA PRO A 35 -4.80 4.72 -2.01
C PRO A 35 -4.66 6.22 -2.27
N SER A 36 -4.17 6.98 -1.30
CA SER A 36 -3.92 8.41 -1.39
C SER A 36 -2.61 8.75 -2.11
N ALA A 37 -2.47 9.98 -2.54
CA ALA A 37 -1.24 10.58 -3.03
C ALA A 37 -1.34 12.10 -3.01
N SER A 38 -0.20 12.80 -3.11
CA SER A 38 -0.10 14.26 -3.07
C SER A 38 -0.84 15.00 -4.19
N GLY A 39 -1.22 14.31 -5.27
CA GLY A 39 -1.95 14.90 -6.39
C GLY A 39 -2.86 13.89 -7.09
N PRO A 40 -3.89 14.39 -7.82
CA PRO A 40 -4.87 13.54 -8.50
C PRO A 40 -4.26 12.67 -9.61
N THR A 41 -3.16 13.12 -10.23
CA THR A 41 -2.44 12.39 -11.29
C THR A 41 -1.68 11.17 -10.76
N LYS A 42 -1.47 11.11 -9.45
CA LYS A 42 -0.79 10.00 -8.74
C LYS A 42 -1.74 9.05 -8.03
N ARG A 43 -3.06 9.16 -8.26
CA ARG A 43 -4.09 8.34 -7.63
C ARG A 43 -4.69 7.38 -8.64
N TRP A 44 -4.51 6.07 -8.41
CA TRP A 44 -5.05 5.00 -9.28
C TRP A 44 -6.58 4.92 -9.29
N GLY A 45 -7.20 5.53 -8.30
CA GLY A 45 -8.66 5.61 -8.18
C GLY A 45 -9.24 4.59 -7.18
N VAL A 46 -10.23 5.06 -6.43
CA VAL A 46 -10.85 4.30 -5.34
C VAL A 46 -11.53 3.02 -5.84
N ASN A 47 -12.21 3.07 -6.99
CA ASN A 47 -12.92 1.91 -7.54
C ASN A 47 -11.96 0.77 -7.94
N ASN A 48 -10.78 1.10 -8.43
CA ASN A 48 -9.75 0.12 -8.74
C ASN A 48 -9.24 -0.57 -7.46
N TYR A 49 -9.04 0.20 -6.37
CA TYR A 49 -8.69 -0.38 -5.08
C TYR A 49 -9.79 -1.29 -4.55
N ILE A 50 -11.06 -0.85 -4.53
CA ILE A 50 -12.19 -1.69 -4.08
C ILE A 50 -12.19 -3.02 -4.83
N LYS A 51 -12.15 -2.98 -6.15
CA LYS A 51 -12.10 -4.18 -6.99
C LYS A 51 -10.88 -5.07 -6.70
N LEU A 52 -9.70 -4.46 -6.48
CA LEU A 52 -8.49 -5.20 -6.11
C LEU A 52 -8.65 -5.94 -4.78
N LEU A 53 -9.18 -5.25 -3.75
CA LEU A 53 -9.38 -5.84 -2.43
C LEU A 53 -10.40 -6.98 -2.47
N GLU A 54 -11.46 -6.86 -3.28
CA GLU A 54 -12.43 -7.94 -3.52
C GLU A 54 -11.77 -9.17 -4.12
N GLU A 55 -10.93 -9.00 -5.16
CA GLU A 55 -10.24 -10.13 -5.80
C GLU A 55 -9.21 -10.78 -4.86
N LEU A 56 -8.46 -9.98 -4.10
CA LEU A 56 -7.54 -10.51 -3.09
C LEU A 56 -8.27 -11.32 -2.02
N ASN A 57 -9.40 -10.80 -1.53
CA ASN A 57 -10.18 -11.48 -0.49
C ASN A 57 -10.91 -12.74 -0.98
N LYS A 58 -11.18 -12.87 -2.29
CA LYS A 58 -11.67 -14.11 -2.90
C LYS A 58 -10.60 -15.21 -2.89
N THR A 59 -9.33 -14.81 -3.04
CA THR A 59 -8.21 -15.76 -3.13
C THR A 59 -7.67 -16.14 -1.75
N TYR A 60 -7.61 -15.18 -0.83
CA TYR A 60 -7.07 -15.37 0.52
C TYR A 60 -7.99 -14.72 1.55
N SER A 61 -8.15 -15.36 2.73
CA SER A 61 -8.69 -14.65 3.89
C SER A 61 -7.82 -13.45 4.19
N SER A 62 -8.37 -12.24 4.05
CA SER A 62 -7.58 -11.01 4.07
C SER A 62 -8.17 -9.94 4.98
N LYS A 63 -7.29 -9.14 5.57
CA LYS A 63 -7.63 -7.94 6.34
C LYS A 63 -6.86 -6.75 5.78
N PHE A 64 -7.55 -5.63 5.59
CA PHE A 64 -7.02 -4.45 4.93
C PHE A 64 -7.06 -3.24 5.87
N PHE A 65 -5.92 -2.66 6.15
CA PHE A 65 -5.78 -1.41 6.92
C PHE A 65 -5.60 -0.26 5.93
N ILE A 66 -6.61 0.63 5.86
CA ILE A 66 -6.67 1.69 4.86
C ILE A 66 -6.03 2.95 5.44
N ALA A 67 -4.86 3.32 4.92
CA ALA A 67 -4.06 4.45 5.38
C ALA A 67 -4.20 5.67 4.47
N GLY A 68 -4.22 6.85 5.06
CA GLY A 68 -4.25 8.15 4.39
C GLY A 68 -4.22 9.29 5.40
N GLY A 69 -4.05 10.51 4.91
CA GLY A 69 -4.11 11.73 5.72
C GLY A 69 -5.55 12.20 5.98
N LYS A 70 -5.68 13.32 6.70
CA LYS A 70 -7.00 13.94 6.98
C LYS A 70 -7.76 14.29 5.70
N ASP A 71 -7.05 14.75 4.68
CA ASP A 71 -7.65 15.14 3.40
C ASP A 71 -8.14 13.95 2.56
N ASP A 72 -7.81 12.72 2.97
CA ASP A 72 -8.18 11.49 2.29
C ASP A 72 -9.39 10.79 2.93
N GLU A 73 -10.03 11.41 3.93
CA GLU A 73 -11.13 10.81 4.70
C GLU A 73 -12.28 10.34 3.80
N THR A 74 -12.69 11.14 2.83
CA THR A 74 -13.75 10.79 1.87
C THR A 74 -13.36 9.59 1.02
N LEU A 75 -12.11 9.54 0.56
CA LEU A 75 -11.59 8.42 -0.23
C LEU A 75 -11.59 7.14 0.60
N ILE A 76 -11.11 7.21 1.84
CA ILE A 76 -11.07 6.05 2.76
C ILE A 76 -12.49 5.60 3.08
N LYS A 77 -13.40 6.53 3.37
CA LYS A 77 -14.81 6.23 3.64
C LYS A 77 -15.47 5.48 2.49
N ASN A 78 -15.20 5.84 1.24
CA ASN A 78 -15.74 5.13 0.08
C ASN A 78 -15.30 3.66 0.03
N ILE A 79 -14.09 3.32 0.49
CA ILE A 79 -13.64 1.94 0.59
C ILE A 79 -14.34 1.24 1.76
N ILE A 80 -14.43 1.89 2.92
CA ILE A 80 -15.08 1.33 4.12
C ILE A 80 -16.56 1.05 3.90
N ASP A 81 -17.26 1.90 3.16
CA ASP A 81 -18.69 1.77 2.87
C ASP A 81 -18.98 0.80 1.70
N SER A 82 -17.95 0.27 1.04
CA SER A 82 -18.10 -0.66 -0.07
C SER A 82 -18.37 -2.11 0.36
N SER A 83 -18.62 -3.00 -0.60
CA SER A 83 -18.84 -4.44 -0.39
C SER A 83 -17.73 -5.14 0.37
N ILE A 84 -16.47 -4.69 0.21
CA ILE A 84 -15.29 -5.24 0.91
C ILE A 84 -15.07 -4.60 2.29
N GLY A 85 -15.83 -3.57 2.65
CA GLY A 85 -15.63 -2.77 3.87
C GLY A 85 -15.57 -3.57 5.17
N LYS A 86 -16.29 -4.68 5.26
CA LYS A 86 -16.25 -5.59 6.44
C LYS A 86 -14.85 -6.17 6.72
N ASN A 87 -13.98 -6.23 5.72
CA ASN A 87 -12.59 -6.67 5.82
C ASN A 87 -11.62 -5.50 5.97
N CYS A 88 -12.12 -4.25 5.97
CA CYS A 88 -11.33 -3.03 5.97
C CYS A 88 -11.39 -2.33 7.33
N ILE A 89 -10.27 -1.75 7.74
CA ILE A 89 -10.13 -0.93 8.96
C ILE A 89 -9.55 0.41 8.56
N SER A 90 -10.27 1.50 8.84
CA SER A 90 -9.78 2.86 8.58
C SER A 90 -8.69 3.27 9.55
N LEU A 91 -7.63 3.89 9.04
CA LEU A 91 -6.57 4.52 9.81
C LEU A 91 -6.55 6.06 9.67
N SER A 92 -7.57 6.67 9.07
CA SER A 92 -7.62 8.11 8.74
C SER A 92 -7.43 9.05 9.94
N ASN A 93 -7.87 8.63 11.14
CA ASN A 93 -7.82 9.45 12.35
C ASN A 93 -6.62 9.11 13.26
N LYS A 94 -5.61 8.42 12.74
CA LYS A 94 -4.43 8.02 13.50
C LYS A 94 -3.22 8.84 13.11
N SER A 95 -2.41 9.16 14.10
CA SER A 95 -1.08 9.72 13.87
C SER A 95 -0.15 8.68 13.25
N VAL A 96 0.93 9.13 12.59
CA VAL A 96 1.95 8.23 12.04
C VAL A 96 2.52 7.30 13.12
N ALA A 97 2.71 7.81 14.34
CA ALA A 97 3.21 7.02 15.46
C ALA A 97 2.27 5.86 15.84
N GLU A 98 0.95 6.07 15.78
CA GLU A 98 -0.05 5.01 16.03
C GLU A 98 -0.15 4.03 14.87
N ILE A 99 0.14 4.47 13.64
CA ILE A 99 0.06 3.64 12.44
C ILE A 99 1.26 2.69 12.32
N ILE A 100 2.46 3.11 12.73
CA ILE A 100 3.68 2.30 12.62
C ILE A 100 3.55 0.91 13.24
N PRO A 101 3.05 0.71 14.48
CA PRO A 101 2.86 -0.63 15.04
C PRO A 101 1.84 -1.47 14.26
N ILE A 102 0.79 -0.82 13.71
CA ILE A 102 -0.21 -1.50 12.89
C ILE A 102 0.41 -1.97 11.58
N MET A 103 1.22 -1.12 10.94
CA MET A 103 1.97 -1.50 9.73
C MET A 103 2.93 -2.64 10.04
N ALA A 104 3.67 -2.57 11.14
CA ALA A 104 4.62 -3.61 11.56
C ALA A 104 3.96 -4.97 11.85
N ALA A 105 2.65 -4.98 12.18
CA ALA A 105 1.86 -6.20 12.35
C ALA A 105 1.34 -6.79 11.02
N CYS A 106 1.49 -6.07 9.89
CA CYS A 106 1.09 -6.50 8.56
C CYS A 106 2.24 -7.20 7.81
N ASN A 107 1.89 -7.88 6.72
CA ASN A 107 2.86 -8.58 5.87
C ASN A 107 3.14 -7.83 4.56
N TYR A 108 2.12 -7.14 4.03
CA TYR A 108 2.10 -6.60 2.68
C TYR A 108 1.64 -5.15 2.67
N ALA A 109 2.08 -4.39 1.67
CA ALA A 109 1.57 -3.06 1.41
C ALA A 109 1.29 -2.87 -0.08
N ILE A 110 0.16 -2.26 -0.43
CA ILE A 110 -0.18 -1.86 -1.79
C ILE A 110 -0.52 -0.38 -1.76
N CYS A 111 0.31 0.42 -2.39
CA CYS A 111 0.30 1.88 -2.24
C CYS A 111 0.43 2.58 -3.59
N ASN A 112 -0.14 3.77 -3.71
CA ASN A 112 0.40 4.74 -4.64
C ASN A 112 1.78 5.23 -4.12
N ASP A 113 2.51 6.00 -4.91
CA ASP A 113 3.74 6.68 -4.46
C ASP A 113 3.41 7.71 -3.35
N THR A 114 3.60 7.28 -2.10
CA THR A 114 3.28 8.05 -0.88
C THR A 114 4.26 7.74 0.24
N GLY A 115 4.26 8.56 1.30
CA GLY A 115 5.05 8.32 2.52
C GLY A 115 4.77 6.95 3.17
N PHE A 116 3.57 6.40 3.04
CA PHE A 116 3.24 5.08 3.56
C PHE A 116 3.99 3.94 2.87
N ALA A 117 4.31 4.08 1.58
CA ALA A 117 5.13 3.11 0.86
C ALA A 117 6.55 3.03 1.44
N HIS A 118 7.12 4.18 1.79
CA HIS A 118 8.44 4.27 2.42
C HIS A 118 8.44 3.70 3.84
N LEU A 119 7.41 4.01 4.63
CA LEU A 119 7.25 3.44 5.98
C LEU A 119 7.10 1.92 5.92
N ALA A 120 6.25 1.40 5.04
CA ALA A 120 6.04 -0.03 4.86
C ALA A 120 7.34 -0.76 4.46
N SER A 121 8.06 -0.19 3.50
CA SER A 121 9.35 -0.74 3.06
C SER A 121 10.39 -0.72 4.19
N GLY A 122 10.47 0.38 4.95
CA GLY A 122 11.38 0.50 6.10
C GLY A 122 11.07 -0.46 7.24
N LEU A 123 9.81 -0.84 7.40
CA LEU A 123 9.35 -1.87 8.35
C LEU A 123 9.55 -3.30 7.83
N GLY A 124 9.98 -3.47 6.58
CA GLY A 124 10.27 -4.77 5.99
C GLY A 124 9.07 -5.47 5.33
N LEU A 125 7.95 -4.78 5.13
CA LEU A 125 6.82 -5.33 4.40
C LEU A 125 7.18 -5.57 2.94
N LYS A 126 6.60 -6.59 2.31
CA LYS A 126 6.62 -6.71 0.85
C LYS A 126 5.65 -5.68 0.26
N CYS A 127 6.16 -4.75 -0.53
CA CYS A 127 5.42 -3.61 -1.03
C CYS A 127 5.19 -3.70 -2.54
N LEU A 128 3.99 -3.35 -2.99
CA LEU A 128 3.67 -3.03 -4.38
C LEU A 128 3.34 -1.55 -4.46
N VAL A 129 4.12 -0.79 -5.23
CA VAL A 129 3.97 0.66 -5.32
C VAL A 129 3.69 1.08 -6.76
N LEU A 130 2.61 1.86 -6.93
CA LEU A 130 2.15 2.37 -8.21
C LEU A 130 2.73 3.76 -8.46
N PHE A 131 3.60 3.87 -9.44
CA PHE A 131 4.19 5.12 -9.91
C PHE A 131 3.49 5.58 -11.18
N MET A 132 2.80 6.70 -11.14
CA MET A 132 1.96 7.18 -12.25
C MET A 132 2.39 8.53 -12.78
N ASP A 133 3.05 9.33 -11.94
CA ASP A 133 3.46 10.71 -12.24
C ASP A 133 4.63 11.15 -11.33
N SER A 134 5.53 10.23 -11.07
CA SER A 134 6.76 10.45 -10.28
C SER A 134 7.83 9.43 -10.68
N PRO A 135 9.13 9.77 -10.57
CA PRO A 135 10.21 8.90 -11.01
C PRO A 135 10.45 7.73 -10.04
N PRO A 136 10.22 6.48 -10.47
CA PRO A 136 10.50 5.30 -9.64
C PRO A 136 11.96 5.17 -9.25
N ILE A 137 12.88 5.61 -10.11
CA ILE A 137 14.33 5.60 -9.83
C ILE A 137 14.64 6.38 -8.56
N ALA A 138 13.98 7.53 -8.35
CA ALA A 138 14.24 8.37 -7.18
C ALA A 138 13.54 7.84 -5.92
N TYR A 139 12.36 7.24 -6.05
CA TYR A 139 11.49 6.97 -4.90
C TYR A 139 11.15 5.50 -4.66
N GLY A 140 11.52 4.57 -5.56
CA GLY A 140 11.14 3.16 -5.46
C GLY A 140 12.29 2.17 -5.52
N THR A 141 13.36 2.45 -6.25
CA THR A 141 14.43 1.48 -6.51
C THR A 141 15.43 1.30 -5.37
N TYR A 142 15.39 2.13 -4.35
CA TYR A 142 16.31 2.09 -3.21
C TYR A 142 16.09 0.87 -2.29
N SER A 143 14.95 0.23 -2.37
CA SER A 143 14.60 -0.91 -1.49
C SER A 143 14.21 -2.15 -2.26
N LYS A 144 14.80 -3.29 -1.89
CA LYS A 144 14.43 -4.61 -2.41
C LYS A 144 13.03 -5.08 -2.01
N ASN A 145 12.42 -4.43 -1.01
CA ASN A 145 11.07 -4.74 -0.56
C ASN A 145 9.98 -4.09 -1.45
N ILE A 146 10.37 -3.21 -2.39
CA ILE A 146 9.44 -2.50 -3.26
C ILE A 146 9.42 -3.15 -4.65
N SER A 147 8.26 -3.67 -5.03
CA SER A 147 7.92 -4.00 -6.40
C SER A 147 7.24 -2.81 -7.04
N ILE A 148 7.67 -2.42 -8.24
CA ILE A 148 7.22 -1.21 -8.93
C ILE A 148 6.23 -1.57 -10.03
N ILE A 149 5.17 -0.76 -10.17
CA ILE A 149 4.31 -0.70 -11.35
C ILE A 149 4.38 0.70 -11.93
N VAL A 150 4.51 0.78 -13.24
CA VAL A 150 4.47 2.02 -14.03
C VAL A 150 3.34 1.95 -15.07
N PRO A 151 2.91 3.08 -15.67
CA PRO A 151 1.90 3.09 -16.71
C PRO A 151 2.29 2.24 -17.92
N GLU A 152 1.30 1.66 -18.59
CA GLU A 152 1.51 0.93 -19.84
C GLU A 152 2.24 1.81 -20.87
N GLY A 153 3.28 1.26 -21.46
CA GLY A 153 4.16 1.97 -22.40
C GLY A 153 5.31 2.74 -21.74
N GLU A 154 5.36 2.81 -20.40
CA GLU A 154 6.47 3.40 -19.67
C GLU A 154 7.40 2.33 -19.10
N SER A 155 8.64 2.73 -18.84
CA SER A 155 9.62 1.96 -18.07
C SER A 155 9.89 2.64 -16.71
N ILE A 156 10.67 1.99 -15.86
CA ILE A 156 11.15 2.58 -14.61
C ILE A 156 11.95 3.86 -14.87
N GLU A 157 12.68 3.89 -15.99
CA GLU A 157 13.53 5.01 -16.41
C GLU A 157 12.74 6.15 -17.05
N SER A 158 11.67 5.84 -17.79
CA SER A 158 10.91 6.86 -18.53
C SER A 158 9.78 7.48 -17.70
N CYS A 159 9.24 6.74 -16.74
CA CYS A 159 8.20 7.27 -15.86
C CYS A 159 8.76 8.37 -14.95
N GLY A 160 8.14 9.53 -14.96
CA GLY A 160 8.60 10.68 -14.20
C GLY A 160 7.50 11.72 -13.97
N HIS A 161 7.91 12.90 -13.50
CA HIS A 161 6.99 14.03 -13.39
C HIS A 161 6.43 14.39 -14.76
N ASN A 162 5.11 14.66 -14.82
CA ASN A 162 4.32 14.92 -16.02
C ASN A 162 4.00 13.69 -16.90
N THR A 163 4.31 12.46 -16.47
CA THR A 163 3.83 11.23 -17.14
C THR A 163 2.30 11.15 -17.15
N LYS A 164 1.65 11.59 -16.05
CA LYS A 164 0.17 11.61 -15.89
C LYS A 164 -0.50 10.29 -16.28
N GLY A 165 0.13 9.18 -15.93
CA GLY A 165 -0.20 7.85 -16.44
C GLY A 165 -1.22 7.07 -15.60
N LYS A 166 -1.99 7.72 -14.70
CA LYS A 166 -2.91 7.04 -13.78
C LYS A 166 -3.93 6.11 -14.48
N ASP A 167 -4.42 6.52 -15.65
CA ASP A 167 -5.41 5.78 -16.42
C ASP A 167 -4.79 4.66 -17.28
N LYS A 168 -3.46 4.57 -17.29
CA LYS A 168 -2.67 3.53 -17.99
C LYS A 168 -2.09 2.48 -17.04
N ILE A 169 -2.42 2.52 -15.75
CA ILE A 169 -2.10 1.44 -14.81
C ILE A 169 -3.10 0.30 -15.04
N LEU A 170 -2.63 -0.81 -15.58
CA LEU A 170 -3.47 -1.95 -15.92
C LEU A 170 -3.89 -2.72 -14.66
N PHE A 171 -5.20 -2.84 -14.44
CA PHE A 171 -5.74 -3.57 -13.28
C PHE A 171 -5.21 -5.01 -13.19
N LYS A 172 -5.12 -5.70 -14.34
CA LYS A 172 -4.62 -7.07 -14.38
C LYS A 172 -3.18 -7.17 -13.88
N GLU A 173 -2.32 -6.23 -14.25
CA GLU A 173 -0.93 -6.23 -13.80
C GLU A 173 -0.83 -6.01 -12.28
N VAL A 174 -1.63 -5.05 -11.74
CA VAL A 174 -1.68 -4.81 -10.30
C VAL A 174 -2.15 -6.05 -9.56
N LEU A 175 -3.22 -6.70 -10.02
CA LEU A 175 -3.74 -7.93 -9.42
C LEU A 175 -2.69 -9.06 -9.47
N ASP A 176 -2.11 -9.34 -10.62
CA ASP A 176 -1.14 -10.41 -10.80
C ASP A 176 0.10 -10.21 -9.91
N LYS A 177 0.61 -8.96 -9.81
CA LYS A 177 1.74 -8.64 -8.93
C LYS A 177 1.34 -8.68 -7.46
N SER A 178 0.12 -8.26 -7.10
CA SER A 178 -0.38 -8.36 -5.72
C SER A 178 -0.49 -9.81 -5.24
N LEU A 179 -0.95 -10.71 -6.08
CA LEU A 179 -1.01 -12.15 -5.78
C LEU A 179 0.39 -12.76 -5.63
N LYS A 180 1.38 -12.29 -6.42
CA LYS A 180 2.78 -12.72 -6.31
C LYS A 180 3.49 -12.23 -5.04
N LEU A 181 3.03 -11.15 -4.39
CA LEU A 181 3.59 -10.72 -3.11
C LEU A 181 3.41 -11.78 -2.02
N VAL A 182 2.33 -12.56 -2.11
CA VAL A 182 1.92 -13.53 -1.08
C VAL A 182 2.65 -14.86 -1.22
N ASN A 183 3.07 -15.18 -2.44
CA ASN A 183 3.83 -16.40 -2.76
C ASN A 183 5.33 -16.12 -2.74
#